data_e32e369bc430a507ae835f6a7f35f972
#
_entry.id   e32e369bc430a507ae835f6a7f35f972
#
_cell.length_a   1.000
_cell.length_b   1.000
_cell.length_c   1.000
_cell.angle_alpha   90.00
_cell.angle_beta   90.00
_cell.angle_gamma   90.00
#
_symmetry.space_group_name_H-M   'P 1'
#
loop_
_entity.id
_entity.type
_entity.pdbx_description
1 polymer ?
#
loop_
_entity_poly.entity_id
_entity_poly.type
_entity_poly.pdbx_seq_one_letter_code
_entity_poly.pdbx_strand_id
1 'polypeptide(L)'
;MDSSKPDGLNSLHLPGRPADTRVVVAMSGGVDSSVVAALLKRQGYDVVGITLQLYDHGEAVGRKGACCAGQDIQDGRRVAEALGIPHYVLDYEARFARDVMGAFADSYLAGETPVPCVACNQKIKFRDLLQTAEELGASALATGHYVRSEPGPSGFALYRGRDAERDQSYFLFSTTRRQLGFLRFPLGDLEKDTTRKLAREFGLPTAAKSDSQDICFVPTGRYTRVIERLRPGAAEPGDIVHVDGRVLGRHGGIINYTIGQRRGIGVAAAEPLYVVKLDAERREVVVGPREWLRTRHIELRDVNWLGDEPLEDLAGRGKDVLARIRSSGSLQPATLLVEPSGIRVDLAEGEDGVSPGQACVLYAGDERGERLLGGGWIRSTEAAAMRDGHRARHVAAGPVPLAAGPR
;
A
#
# COMPACT_ATOMS: atom_id res chain seq x y z
N MET A 1 33.63 -14.37 10.38
CA MET A 1 33.56 -13.09 11.11
C MET A 1 33.69 -12.01 10.06
N ASP A 2 32.60 -11.37 9.71
CA ASP A 2 32.55 -10.32 8.70
C ASP A 2 33.03 -9.00 9.34
N SER A 3 34.19 -8.51 8.86
CA SER A 3 34.93 -7.38 9.45
C SER A 3 34.49 -6.00 8.95
N SER A 4 33.27 -5.87 8.39
CA SER A 4 32.80 -4.63 7.74
C SER A 4 31.80 -3.79 8.57
N LYS A 5 31.55 -4.15 9.85
CA LYS A 5 30.60 -3.40 10.68
C LYS A 5 31.32 -2.36 11.54
N PRO A 6 30.76 -1.15 11.72
CA PRO A 6 31.29 -0.18 12.68
C PRO A 6 31.40 -0.81 14.07
N ASP A 7 32.51 -0.56 14.75
CA ASP A 7 32.79 -1.15 16.06
C ASP A 7 31.64 -0.97 17.04
N GLY A 8 31.13 -2.11 17.57
CA GLY A 8 30.12 -2.15 18.64
C GLY A 8 28.66 -2.31 18.22
N LEU A 9 28.34 -2.45 16.92
CA LEU A 9 26.98 -2.73 16.45
C LEU A 9 26.75 -4.20 16.09
N ASN A 10 25.57 -4.74 16.44
CA ASN A 10 25.16 -6.10 16.08
C ASN A 10 24.56 -6.18 14.65
N SER A 11 24.04 -7.36 14.25
CA SER A 11 23.51 -7.58 12.90
C SER A 11 22.28 -6.72 12.55
N LEU A 12 21.63 -6.13 13.55
CA LEU A 12 20.49 -5.23 13.37
C LEU A 12 20.89 -3.74 13.44
N HIS A 13 22.20 -3.43 13.38
CA HIS A 13 22.74 -2.08 13.57
C HIS A 13 22.31 -1.44 14.90
N LEU A 14 22.19 -2.26 15.96
CA LEU A 14 21.89 -1.83 17.32
C LEU A 14 23.14 -1.98 18.19
N PRO A 15 23.32 -1.14 19.21
CA PRO A 15 24.42 -1.27 20.16
C PRO A 15 24.26 -2.53 21.02
N GLY A 16 25.40 -3.11 21.43
CA GLY A 16 25.44 -4.24 22.35
C GLY A 16 25.41 -5.60 21.67
N ARG A 17 25.51 -6.64 22.52
CA ARG A 17 25.54 -8.04 22.04
C ARG A 17 24.11 -8.50 21.70
N PRO A 18 23.95 -9.43 20.75
CA PRO A 18 22.64 -10.02 20.46
C PRO A 18 21.93 -10.57 21.71
N ALA A 19 22.66 -11.24 22.60
CA ALA A 19 22.08 -11.85 23.81
C ALA A 19 21.50 -10.82 24.81
N ASP A 20 21.97 -9.58 24.75
CA ASP A 20 21.49 -8.48 25.61
C ASP A 20 20.47 -7.60 24.88
N THR A 21 20.09 -7.98 23.64
CA THR A 21 19.20 -7.20 22.78
C THR A 21 17.88 -7.94 22.59
N ARG A 22 16.81 -7.45 23.21
CA ARG A 22 15.46 -7.98 23.01
C ARG A 22 14.89 -7.47 21.69
N VAL A 23 14.32 -8.38 20.89
CA VAL A 23 13.68 -8.08 19.62
C VAL A 23 12.29 -8.70 19.60
N VAL A 24 11.27 -7.88 19.36
CA VAL A 24 9.92 -8.39 19.07
C VAL A 24 9.83 -8.70 17.59
N VAL A 25 9.29 -9.87 17.23
CA VAL A 25 9.01 -10.28 15.86
C VAL A 25 7.51 -10.30 15.63
N ALA A 26 7.05 -9.53 14.61
CA ALA A 26 5.67 -9.58 14.14
C ALA A 26 5.44 -10.89 13.37
N MET A 27 4.80 -11.87 14.00
CA MET A 27 4.55 -13.21 13.46
C MET A 27 3.15 -13.29 12.85
N SER A 28 3.06 -13.41 11.54
CA SER A 28 1.78 -13.54 10.80
C SER A 28 1.34 -14.99 10.59
N GLY A 29 2.09 -15.98 11.11
CA GLY A 29 1.87 -17.40 10.79
C GLY A 29 2.32 -17.79 9.37
N GLY A 30 2.91 -16.88 8.60
CA GLY A 30 3.50 -17.13 7.28
C GLY A 30 4.97 -17.55 7.37
N VAL A 31 5.51 -18.04 6.23
CA VAL A 31 6.91 -18.49 6.13
C VAL A 31 7.91 -17.36 6.44
N ASP A 32 7.66 -16.16 5.96
CA ASP A 32 8.61 -15.04 6.04
C ASP A 32 8.84 -14.60 7.49
N SER A 33 7.78 -14.33 8.23
CA SER A 33 7.88 -13.95 9.65
C SER A 33 8.47 -15.08 10.52
N SER A 34 8.21 -16.33 10.16
CA SER A 34 8.80 -17.50 10.83
C SER A 34 10.32 -17.57 10.62
N VAL A 35 10.78 -17.30 9.39
CA VAL A 35 12.22 -17.24 9.08
C VAL A 35 12.89 -16.09 9.82
N VAL A 36 12.26 -14.92 9.91
CA VAL A 36 12.78 -13.79 10.70
C VAL A 36 13.01 -14.20 12.16
N ALA A 37 12.00 -14.82 12.80
CA ALA A 37 12.11 -15.26 14.17
C ALA A 37 13.26 -16.30 14.36
N ALA A 38 13.37 -17.25 13.43
CA ALA A 38 14.43 -18.26 13.47
C ALA A 38 15.83 -17.69 13.23
N LEU A 39 15.99 -16.77 12.28
CA LEU A 39 17.25 -16.09 11.99
C LEU A 39 17.77 -15.34 13.22
N LEU A 40 16.90 -14.51 13.84
CA LEU A 40 17.27 -13.73 15.00
C LEU A 40 17.57 -14.60 16.22
N LYS A 41 16.78 -15.65 16.45
CA LYS A 41 17.05 -16.62 17.52
C LYS A 41 18.39 -17.31 17.34
N ARG A 42 18.73 -17.75 16.11
CA ARG A 42 20.02 -18.38 15.79
C ARG A 42 21.21 -17.40 15.90
N GLN A 43 20.98 -16.12 15.69
CA GLN A 43 21.99 -15.08 15.92
C GLN A 43 22.16 -14.74 17.40
N GLY A 44 21.37 -15.35 18.29
CA GLY A 44 21.48 -15.23 19.74
C GLY A 44 20.68 -14.08 20.37
N TYR A 45 19.76 -13.44 19.63
CA TYR A 45 18.89 -12.40 20.19
C TYR A 45 17.89 -12.96 21.19
N ASP A 46 17.46 -12.12 22.16
CA ASP A 46 16.30 -12.35 23.02
C ASP A 46 15.04 -12.07 22.21
N VAL A 47 14.48 -13.10 21.57
CA VAL A 47 13.35 -13.00 20.63
C VAL A 47 12.04 -13.25 21.31
N VAL A 48 11.07 -12.35 21.12
CA VAL A 48 9.67 -12.48 21.53
C VAL A 48 8.77 -12.41 20.29
N GLY A 49 7.94 -13.42 20.07
CA GLY A 49 6.96 -13.45 18.97
C GLY A 49 5.64 -12.79 19.35
N ILE A 50 5.06 -11.99 18.47
CA ILE A 50 3.69 -11.44 18.63
C ILE A 50 2.91 -11.67 17.35
N THR A 51 1.72 -12.28 17.48
CA THR A 51 0.71 -12.40 16.43
C THR A 51 -0.46 -11.47 16.71
N LEU A 52 -0.88 -10.69 15.73
CA LEU A 52 -2.09 -9.89 15.80
C LEU A 52 -3.27 -10.69 15.23
N GLN A 53 -4.31 -10.89 16.03
CA GLN A 53 -5.59 -11.39 15.55
C GLN A 53 -6.36 -10.21 14.96
N LEU A 54 -6.39 -10.12 13.62
CA LEU A 54 -6.88 -8.95 12.89
C LEU A 54 -8.37 -9.10 12.49
N TYR A 55 -8.85 -10.31 12.26
CA TYR A 55 -10.22 -10.58 11.83
C TYR A 55 -10.57 -12.07 12.02
N ASP A 56 -11.86 -12.37 12.17
CA ASP A 56 -12.34 -13.76 12.16
C ASP A 56 -12.59 -14.22 10.72
N HIS A 57 -11.77 -15.16 10.24
CA HIS A 57 -11.95 -15.77 8.91
C HIS A 57 -13.29 -16.52 8.78
N GLY A 58 -13.81 -17.09 9.85
CA GLY A 58 -15.09 -17.78 9.84
C GLY A 58 -16.25 -16.85 9.49
N GLU A 59 -16.26 -15.67 10.08
CA GLU A 59 -17.21 -14.60 9.80
C GLU A 59 -17.01 -14.00 8.40
N ALA A 60 -15.77 -13.84 7.96
CA ALA A 60 -15.42 -13.32 6.63
C ALA A 60 -15.91 -14.23 5.49
N VAL A 61 -15.96 -15.55 5.71
CA VAL A 61 -16.37 -16.56 4.70
C VAL A 61 -17.84 -17.01 4.89
N GLY A 62 -18.56 -16.44 5.89
CA GLY A 62 -19.96 -16.81 6.18
C GLY A 62 -20.14 -18.21 6.76
N ARG A 63 -19.10 -18.83 7.31
CA ARG A 63 -19.12 -20.12 8.02
C ARG A 63 -18.85 -19.90 9.49
N LYS A 64 -19.90 -19.88 10.31
CA LYS A 64 -19.74 -19.90 11.79
C LYS A 64 -18.95 -21.15 12.16
N GLY A 65 -17.80 -20.96 12.84
CA GLY A 65 -16.95 -22.05 13.33
C GLY A 65 -15.87 -22.54 12.36
N ALA A 66 -15.62 -21.89 11.23
CA ALA A 66 -14.51 -22.24 10.34
C ALA A 66 -13.19 -21.62 10.83
N CYS A 67 -12.33 -22.47 11.34
CA CYS A 67 -11.09 -22.22 12.09
C CYS A 67 -9.90 -21.67 11.25
N CYS A 68 -10.09 -20.73 10.34
CA CYS A 68 -8.96 -20.27 9.50
C CYS A 68 -8.18 -19.09 10.12
N ALA A 69 -8.80 -18.20 10.90
CA ALA A 69 -8.06 -17.24 11.74
C ALA A 69 -7.24 -17.98 12.81
N GLY A 70 -7.78 -19.09 13.31
CA GLY A 70 -7.06 -20.01 14.17
C GLY A 70 -5.82 -20.62 13.52
N GLN A 71 -5.80 -20.87 12.21
CA GLN A 71 -4.68 -21.53 11.55
C GLN A 71 -3.39 -20.68 11.57
N ASP A 72 -3.48 -19.40 11.19
CA ASP A 72 -2.31 -18.51 11.18
C ASP A 72 -1.76 -18.30 12.61
N ILE A 73 -2.65 -18.15 13.59
CA ILE A 73 -2.26 -18.08 15.00
C ILE A 73 -1.63 -19.39 15.47
N GLN A 74 -2.21 -20.54 15.11
CA GLN A 74 -1.68 -21.86 15.47
C GLN A 74 -0.31 -22.09 14.81
N ASP A 75 -0.14 -21.68 13.54
CA ASP A 75 1.15 -21.78 12.85
C ASP A 75 2.21 -20.90 13.54
N GLY A 76 1.85 -19.68 13.95
CA GLY A 76 2.72 -18.82 14.75
C GLY A 76 3.14 -19.45 16.07
N ARG A 77 2.17 -20.05 16.80
CA ARG A 77 2.45 -20.77 18.06
C ARG A 77 3.40 -21.96 17.86
N ARG A 78 3.13 -22.82 16.86
CA ARG A 78 3.98 -23.98 16.54
C ARG A 78 5.42 -23.56 16.20
N VAL A 79 5.58 -22.46 15.45
CA VAL A 79 6.91 -21.91 15.16
C VAL A 79 7.59 -21.41 16.43
N ALA A 80 6.89 -20.68 17.28
CA ALA A 80 7.44 -20.20 18.54
C ALA A 80 7.84 -21.32 19.49
N GLU A 81 7.01 -22.36 19.61
CA GLU A 81 7.32 -23.58 20.35
C GLU A 81 8.57 -24.30 19.82
N ALA A 82 8.67 -24.48 18.49
CA ALA A 82 9.84 -25.09 17.85
C ALA A 82 11.13 -24.30 18.06
N LEU A 83 11.03 -22.95 18.16
CA LEU A 83 12.18 -22.08 18.41
C LEU A 83 12.48 -21.85 19.89
N GLY A 84 11.61 -22.29 20.80
CA GLY A 84 11.74 -22.04 22.25
C GLY A 84 11.72 -20.54 22.59
N ILE A 85 10.80 -19.78 21.98
CA ILE A 85 10.62 -18.35 22.23
C ILE A 85 9.26 -18.04 22.83
N PRO A 86 9.13 -17.03 23.69
CA PRO A 86 7.82 -16.53 24.15
C PRO A 86 6.97 -16.05 22.98
N HIS A 87 5.66 -16.30 23.03
CA HIS A 87 4.73 -15.89 21.98
C HIS A 87 3.42 -15.38 22.58
N TYR A 88 2.99 -14.20 22.12
CA TYR A 88 1.75 -13.57 22.54
C TYR A 88 0.82 -13.39 21.34
N VAL A 89 -0.48 -13.51 21.60
CA VAL A 89 -1.53 -13.22 20.62
C VAL A 89 -2.33 -12.03 21.14
N LEU A 90 -2.40 -10.98 20.35
CA LEU A 90 -3.12 -9.75 20.72
C LEU A 90 -4.37 -9.63 19.87
N ASP A 91 -5.51 -9.38 20.52
CA ASP A 91 -6.78 -9.15 19.84
C ASP A 91 -6.85 -7.71 19.29
N TYR A 92 -6.91 -7.59 17.97
CA TYR A 92 -7.04 -6.34 17.23
C TYR A 92 -8.25 -6.34 16.28
N GLU A 93 -9.17 -7.29 16.40
CA GLU A 93 -10.30 -7.48 15.48
C GLU A 93 -11.16 -6.21 15.37
N ALA A 94 -11.65 -5.70 16.50
CA ALA A 94 -12.50 -4.51 16.51
C ALA A 94 -11.80 -3.28 15.92
N ARG A 95 -10.51 -3.12 16.18
CA ARG A 95 -9.71 -2.01 15.70
C ARG A 95 -9.41 -2.12 14.22
N PHE A 96 -9.05 -3.31 13.75
CA PHE A 96 -8.81 -3.60 12.35
C PHE A 96 -10.10 -3.42 11.53
N ALA A 97 -11.23 -3.90 12.02
CA ALA A 97 -12.55 -3.70 11.39
C ALA A 97 -12.87 -2.22 11.21
N ARG A 98 -12.63 -1.38 12.22
CA ARG A 98 -12.89 0.06 12.16
C ARG A 98 -11.87 0.81 11.30
N ASP A 99 -10.57 0.65 11.58
CA ASP A 99 -9.51 1.53 11.08
C ASP A 99 -8.97 1.10 9.70
N VAL A 100 -9.17 -0.15 9.29
CA VAL A 100 -8.72 -0.71 8.01
C VAL A 100 -9.89 -1.11 7.13
N MET A 101 -10.77 -2.01 7.60
CA MET A 101 -11.87 -2.52 6.78
C MET A 101 -12.94 -1.45 6.53
N GLY A 102 -13.31 -0.67 7.59
CA GLY A 102 -14.25 0.44 7.46
C GLY A 102 -13.74 1.51 6.49
N ALA A 103 -12.48 1.96 6.67
CA ALA A 103 -11.84 2.92 5.77
C ALA A 103 -11.76 2.42 4.32
N PHE A 104 -11.50 1.12 4.13
CA PHE A 104 -11.51 0.48 2.81
C PHE A 104 -12.90 0.59 2.14
N ALA A 105 -13.97 0.29 2.86
CA ALA A 105 -15.33 0.42 2.34
C ALA A 105 -15.69 1.87 2.01
N ASP A 106 -15.35 2.81 2.91
CA ASP A 106 -15.63 4.24 2.73
C ASP A 106 -14.89 4.83 1.52
N SER A 107 -13.64 4.41 1.26
CA SER A 107 -12.90 4.81 0.06
C SER A 107 -13.57 4.37 -1.23
N TYR A 108 -14.07 3.13 -1.31
CA TYR A 108 -14.81 2.67 -2.49
C TYR A 108 -16.12 3.43 -2.70
N LEU A 109 -16.83 3.78 -1.61
CA LEU A 109 -18.02 4.62 -1.69
C LEU A 109 -17.71 6.04 -2.18
N ALA A 110 -16.52 6.54 -1.90
CA ALA A 110 -16.01 7.81 -2.43
C ALA A 110 -15.48 7.72 -3.87
N GLY A 111 -15.56 6.54 -4.53
CA GLY A 111 -15.02 6.34 -5.88
C GLY A 111 -13.49 6.20 -5.93
N GLU A 112 -12.84 5.97 -4.79
CA GLU A 112 -11.41 5.76 -4.66
C GLU A 112 -11.04 4.27 -4.74
N THR A 113 -9.78 3.97 -5.05
CA THR A 113 -9.22 2.62 -5.03
C THR A 113 -8.20 2.48 -3.89
N PRO A 114 -8.60 2.02 -2.70
CA PRO A 114 -7.73 2.01 -1.52
C PRO A 114 -6.65 0.94 -1.55
N VAL A 115 -5.59 1.15 -0.76
CA VAL A 115 -4.50 0.18 -0.49
C VAL A 115 -4.51 -0.17 1.01
N PRO A 116 -5.33 -1.14 1.45
CA PRO A 116 -5.54 -1.41 2.88
C PRO A 116 -4.30 -1.90 3.61
N CYS A 117 -3.32 -2.50 2.89
CA CYS A 117 -2.05 -2.94 3.47
C CYS A 117 -1.23 -1.77 4.04
N VAL A 118 -1.26 -0.60 3.39
CA VAL A 118 -0.61 0.62 3.90
C VAL A 118 -1.28 1.08 5.19
N ALA A 119 -2.62 1.14 5.21
CA ALA A 119 -3.38 1.52 6.41
C ALA A 119 -3.11 0.55 7.58
N CYS A 120 -3.03 -0.76 7.30
CA CYS A 120 -2.68 -1.78 8.30
C CYS A 120 -1.27 -1.57 8.86
N ASN A 121 -0.27 -1.35 8.00
CA ASN A 121 1.10 -1.08 8.45
C ASN A 121 1.14 0.20 9.30
N GLN A 122 0.53 1.29 8.82
CA GLN A 122 0.57 2.59 9.48
C GLN A 122 -0.16 2.61 10.82
N LYS A 123 -1.41 2.09 10.86
CA LYS A 123 -2.32 2.27 12.01
C LYS A 123 -2.24 1.14 13.03
N ILE A 124 -1.92 -0.07 12.59
CA ILE A 124 -1.93 -1.27 13.44
C ILE A 124 -0.51 -1.73 13.75
N LYS A 125 0.27 -2.13 12.73
CA LYS A 125 1.58 -2.75 12.96
C LYS A 125 2.62 -1.76 13.49
N PHE A 126 2.77 -0.59 12.84
CA PHE A 126 3.87 0.32 13.16
C PHE A 126 3.50 1.43 14.14
N ARG A 127 2.25 1.49 14.56
CA ARG A 127 1.85 2.35 15.68
C ARG A 127 1.66 1.53 16.94
N ASP A 128 0.74 0.58 16.91
CA ASP A 128 0.28 -0.10 18.11
C ASP A 128 1.21 -1.25 18.52
N LEU A 129 1.58 -2.12 17.57
CA LEU A 129 2.50 -3.22 17.88
C LEU A 129 3.91 -2.70 18.21
N LEU A 130 4.34 -1.58 17.60
CA LEU A 130 5.59 -0.94 17.96
C LEU A 130 5.56 -0.45 19.40
N GLN A 131 4.47 0.21 19.84
CA GLN A 131 4.29 0.62 21.22
C GLN A 131 4.34 -0.57 22.18
N THR A 132 3.63 -1.67 21.85
CA THR A 132 3.68 -2.90 22.66
C THR A 132 5.11 -3.47 22.75
N ALA A 133 5.88 -3.41 21.68
CA ALA A 133 7.28 -3.84 21.67
C ALA A 133 8.15 -2.96 22.58
N GLU A 134 7.95 -1.64 22.56
CA GLU A 134 8.62 -0.70 23.47
C GLU A 134 8.25 -1.02 24.94
N GLU A 135 6.98 -1.29 25.24
CA GLU A 135 6.49 -1.66 26.59
C GLU A 135 7.07 -2.99 27.10
N LEU A 136 7.39 -3.93 26.19
CA LEU A 136 8.09 -5.17 26.50
C LEU A 136 9.60 -4.99 26.65
N GLY A 137 10.12 -3.76 26.58
CA GLY A 137 11.54 -3.45 26.68
C GLY A 137 12.34 -3.91 25.49
N ALA A 138 11.74 -4.06 24.31
CA ALA A 138 12.46 -4.41 23.10
C ALA A 138 13.27 -3.24 22.56
N SER A 139 14.40 -3.54 21.93
CA SER A 139 15.23 -2.58 21.21
C SER A 139 14.83 -2.43 19.75
N ALA A 140 14.05 -3.36 19.22
CA ALA A 140 13.54 -3.34 17.86
C ALA A 140 12.26 -4.17 17.68
N LEU A 141 11.48 -3.80 16.67
CA LEU A 141 10.40 -4.60 16.10
C LEU A 141 10.84 -5.09 14.72
N ALA A 142 11.00 -6.42 14.56
CA ALA A 142 11.37 -7.04 13.31
C ALA A 142 10.14 -7.60 12.57
N THR A 143 10.13 -7.49 11.26
CA THR A 143 9.04 -7.98 10.40
C THR A 143 9.57 -8.72 9.18
N GLY A 144 8.72 -9.56 8.57
CA GLY A 144 9.02 -10.30 7.34
C GLY A 144 8.85 -9.52 6.05
N HIS A 145 8.87 -8.18 6.07
CA HIS A 145 8.79 -7.39 4.85
C HIS A 145 10.10 -7.44 4.05
N TYR A 146 9.97 -7.58 2.73
CA TYR A 146 11.08 -7.50 1.79
C TYR A 146 11.38 -6.03 1.45
N VAL A 147 12.11 -5.38 2.34
CA VAL A 147 12.59 -4.01 2.20
C VAL A 147 13.93 -3.89 2.95
N ARG A 148 14.89 -3.15 2.44
CA ARG A 148 16.16 -2.93 3.12
C ARG A 148 16.10 -1.70 4.00
N SER A 149 16.70 -1.77 5.16
CA SER A 149 16.81 -0.67 6.13
C SER A 149 18.27 -0.45 6.46
N GLU A 150 18.83 0.70 6.08
CA GLU A 150 20.23 1.03 6.18
C GLU A 150 20.44 2.25 7.06
N PRO A 151 21.50 2.30 7.89
CA PRO A 151 21.88 3.53 8.57
C PRO A 151 22.23 4.63 7.56
N GLY A 152 21.75 5.84 7.82
CA GLY A 152 22.00 7.04 7.01
C GLY A 152 22.24 8.28 7.88
N PRO A 153 22.55 9.43 7.26
CA PRO A 153 22.86 10.66 7.99
C PRO A 153 21.73 11.15 8.90
N SER A 154 20.49 10.94 8.49
CA SER A 154 19.27 11.37 9.19
C SER A 154 18.57 10.23 9.94
N GLY A 155 19.28 9.18 10.32
CA GLY A 155 18.75 7.95 10.89
C GLY A 155 18.64 6.84 9.84
N PHE A 156 17.76 5.85 10.07
CA PHE A 156 17.58 4.78 9.10
C PHE A 156 16.86 5.25 7.83
N ALA A 157 17.37 4.81 6.68
CA ALA A 157 16.73 4.98 5.37
C ALA A 157 16.19 3.63 4.89
N LEU A 158 15.08 3.67 4.16
CA LEU A 158 14.53 2.48 3.49
C LEU A 158 14.95 2.45 2.02
N TYR A 159 15.26 1.27 1.55
CA TYR A 159 15.55 0.97 0.16
C TYR A 159 14.64 -0.17 -0.32
N ARG A 160 14.42 -0.26 -1.61
CA ARG A 160 13.75 -1.41 -2.18
C ARG A 160 14.42 -2.71 -1.76
N GLY A 161 13.63 -3.76 -1.61
CA GLY A 161 14.14 -5.10 -1.35
C GLY A 161 15.05 -5.58 -2.49
N ARG A 162 16.02 -6.44 -2.15
CA ARG A 162 16.90 -7.07 -3.15
C ARG A 162 16.12 -7.88 -4.19
N ASP A 163 15.11 -8.62 -3.73
CA ASP A 163 14.15 -9.31 -4.60
C ASP A 163 13.14 -8.30 -5.15
N ALA A 164 13.36 -7.85 -6.39
CA ALA A 164 12.53 -6.83 -7.02
C ALA A 164 11.07 -7.26 -7.23
N GLU A 165 10.81 -8.58 -7.39
CA GLU A 165 9.45 -9.12 -7.54
C GLU A 165 8.69 -9.15 -6.21
N ARG A 166 9.44 -9.19 -5.11
CA ARG A 166 8.90 -9.24 -3.74
C ARG A 166 9.03 -7.92 -3.00
N ASP A 167 9.59 -6.88 -3.63
CA ASP A 167 9.76 -5.57 -3.00
C ASP A 167 8.46 -5.00 -2.45
N GLN A 168 8.45 -4.74 -1.15
CA GLN A 168 7.29 -4.24 -0.40
C GLN A 168 7.45 -2.78 0.06
N SER A 169 8.48 -2.08 -0.41
CA SER A 169 8.75 -0.68 -0.05
C SER A 169 7.56 0.24 -0.34
N TYR A 170 6.79 -0.04 -1.41
CA TYR A 170 5.55 0.68 -1.73
C TYR A 170 4.56 0.74 -0.57
N PHE A 171 4.41 -0.35 0.19
CA PHE A 171 3.46 -0.43 1.30
C PHE A 171 3.97 0.22 2.60
N LEU A 172 5.22 0.72 2.59
CA LEU A 172 5.88 1.30 3.75
C LEU A 172 6.14 2.81 3.62
N PHE A 173 5.66 3.45 2.57
CA PHE A 173 5.92 4.87 2.31
C PHE A 173 5.46 5.79 3.44
N SER A 174 4.44 5.40 4.19
CA SER A 174 3.87 6.17 5.30
C SER A 174 4.57 5.93 6.66
N THR A 175 5.66 5.16 6.67
CA THR A 175 6.45 4.89 7.87
C THR A 175 7.23 6.15 8.29
N THR A 176 7.09 6.58 9.53
CA THR A 176 7.77 7.78 10.03
C THR A 176 9.24 7.52 10.38
N ARG A 177 10.07 8.57 10.45
CA ARG A 177 11.48 8.46 10.88
C ARG A 177 11.64 7.81 12.26
N ARG A 178 10.76 8.16 13.23
CA ARG A 178 10.75 7.52 14.55
C ARG A 178 10.54 6.01 14.44
N GLN A 179 9.55 5.59 13.64
CA GLN A 179 9.26 4.18 13.43
C GLN A 179 10.44 3.45 12.76
N LEU A 180 11.09 4.08 11.75
CA LEU A 180 12.27 3.51 11.09
C LEU A 180 13.43 3.27 12.06
N GLY A 181 13.60 4.11 13.04
CA GLY A 181 14.60 3.91 14.09
C GLY A 181 14.42 2.60 14.86
N PHE A 182 13.18 2.12 14.98
CA PHE A 182 12.82 0.93 15.75
C PHE A 182 12.55 -0.31 14.90
N LEU A 183 12.18 -0.13 13.62
CA LEU A 183 11.86 -1.23 12.70
C LEU A 183 13.10 -1.90 12.13
N ARG A 184 13.05 -3.24 11.97
CA ARG A 184 14.09 -4.03 11.30
C ARG A 184 13.47 -5.02 10.32
N PHE A 185 14.17 -5.23 9.20
CA PHE A 185 13.69 -6.03 8.07
C PHE A 185 14.74 -7.07 7.64
N PRO A 186 14.91 -8.16 8.39
CA PRO A 186 15.99 -9.13 8.16
C PRO A 186 15.95 -9.85 6.81
N LEU A 187 14.82 -9.79 6.08
CA LEU A 187 14.67 -10.40 4.76
C LEU A 187 14.99 -9.45 3.60
N GLY A 188 15.30 -8.18 3.87
CA GLY A 188 15.47 -7.17 2.84
C GLY A 188 16.56 -7.47 1.81
N ASP A 189 17.63 -8.15 2.22
CA ASP A 189 18.75 -8.58 1.36
C ASP A 189 18.63 -10.02 0.83
N LEU A 190 17.50 -10.69 1.09
CA LEU A 190 17.28 -12.07 0.67
C LEU A 190 16.28 -12.15 -0.50
N GLU A 191 16.57 -13.07 -1.39
CA GLU A 191 15.59 -13.51 -2.38
C GLU A 191 14.60 -14.48 -1.74
N LYS A 192 13.38 -14.54 -2.24
CA LYS A 192 12.31 -15.39 -1.72
C LYS A 192 12.69 -16.86 -1.68
N ASP A 193 13.37 -17.34 -2.69
CA ASP A 193 13.84 -18.74 -2.77
C ASP A 193 14.83 -19.05 -1.65
N THR A 194 15.70 -18.10 -1.31
CA THR A 194 16.62 -18.23 -0.17
C THR A 194 15.84 -18.28 1.14
N THR A 195 14.84 -17.43 1.33
CA THR A 195 13.97 -17.49 2.52
C THR A 195 13.28 -18.85 2.64
N ARG A 196 12.76 -19.41 1.54
CA ARG A 196 12.16 -20.76 1.54
C ARG A 196 13.17 -21.89 1.82
N LYS A 197 14.42 -21.76 1.36
CA LYS A 197 15.50 -22.70 1.71
C LYS A 197 15.80 -22.66 3.20
N LEU A 198 15.97 -21.46 3.76
CA LEU A 198 16.17 -21.26 5.21
C LEU A 198 15.01 -21.82 6.04
N ALA A 199 13.76 -21.64 5.61
CA ALA A 199 12.61 -22.22 6.31
C ALA A 199 12.70 -23.76 6.41
N ARG A 200 13.13 -24.44 5.32
CA ARG A 200 13.34 -25.90 5.31
C ARG A 200 14.55 -26.31 6.15
N GLU A 201 15.68 -25.63 6.02
CA GLU A 201 16.91 -25.90 6.78
C GLU A 201 16.71 -25.72 8.29
N PHE A 202 15.86 -24.77 8.69
CA PHE A 202 15.51 -24.55 10.08
C PHE A 202 14.42 -25.50 10.60
N GLY A 203 13.86 -26.35 9.73
CA GLY A 203 12.79 -27.28 10.09
C GLY A 203 11.49 -26.59 10.50
N LEU A 204 11.20 -25.39 9.95
CA LEU A 204 10.03 -24.62 10.37
C LEU A 204 8.72 -25.28 9.91
N PRO A 205 7.70 -25.38 10.78
CA PRO A 205 6.40 -25.95 10.43
C PRO A 205 5.70 -25.28 9.24
N THR A 206 6.04 -24.01 8.98
CA THR A 206 5.46 -23.17 7.92
C THR A 206 6.21 -23.26 6.59
N ALA A 207 7.30 -24.06 6.47
CA ALA A 207 8.17 -24.09 5.30
C ALA A 207 7.45 -24.40 3.96
N ALA A 208 6.38 -25.21 4.00
CA ALA A 208 5.58 -25.60 2.83
C ALA A 208 4.36 -24.69 2.59
N LYS A 209 4.13 -23.68 3.45
CA LYS A 209 2.96 -22.79 3.35
C LYS A 209 3.08 -21.88 2.13
N SER A 210 1.98 -21.73 1.38
CA SER A 210 1.88 -20.79 0.27
C SER A 210 1.85 -19.34 0.76
N ASP A 211 2.32 -18.42 -0.09
CA ASP A 211 2.24 -16.99 0.21
C ASP A 211 0.80 -16.50 0.06
N SER A 212 0.40 -15.54 0.89
CA SER A 212 -0.85 -14.80 0.71
C SER A 212 -0.73 -13.90 -0.54
N GLN A 213 -1.67 -14.06 -1.48
CA GLN A 213 -1.64 -13.35 -2.77
C GLN A 213 -2.58 -12.14 -2.80
N ASP A 214 -3.62 -12.13 -1.94
CA ASP A 214 -4.71 -11.16 -1.96
C ASP A 214 -4.79 -10.32 -0.66
N ILE A 215 -5.70 -9.35 -0.68
CA ILE A 215 -6.08 -8.60 0.53
C ILE A 215 -6.59 -9.59 1.57
N CYS A 216 -5.94 -9.64 2.73
CA CYS A 216 -6.13 -10.70 3.74
C CYS A 216 -7.58 -10.92 4.18
N PHE A 217 -8.41 -9.87 4.23
CA PHE A 217 -9.83 -9.95 4.59
C PHE A 217 -10.79 -10.06 3.38
N VAL A 218 -10.27 -10.27 2.16
CA VAL A 218 -11.04 -10.51 0.92
C VAL A 218 -10.71 -11.89 0.34
N PRO A 219 -11.02 -12.99 1.05
CA PRO A 219 -10.51 -14.33 0.72
C PRO A 219 -11.02 -14.91 -0.60
N THR A 220 -12.09 -14.35 -1.17
CA THR A 220 -12.70 -14.83 -2.42
C THR A 220 -12.46 -13.90 -3.61
N GLY A 221 -11.60 -12.89 -3.49
CA GLY A 221 -11.31 -11.89 -4.53
C GLY A 221 -12.49 -10.95 -4.86
N ARG A 222 -13.65 -11.11 -4.21
CA ARG A 222 -14.85 -10.27 -4.43
C ARG A 222 -14.98 -9.22 -3.32
N TYR A 223 -14.20 -8.17 -3.41
CA TYR A 223 -14.20 -7.07 -2.44
C TYR A 223 -15.56 -6.37 -2.30
N THR A 224 -16.39 -6.32 -3.35
CA THR A 224 -17.74 -5.74 -3.33
C THR A 224 -18.64 -6.37 -2.27
N ARG A 225 -18.55 -7.70 -2.07
CA ARG A 225 -19.30 -8.39 -1.01
C ARG A 225 -18.89 -7.95 0.40
N VAL A 226 -17.60 -7.68 0.59
CA VAL A 226 -17.08 -7.17 1.87
C VAL A 226 -17.61 -5.75 2.10
N ILE A 227 -17.60 -4.91 1.06
CA ILE A 227 -18.13 -3.53 1.13
C ILE A 227 -19.63 -3.56 1.47
N GLU A 228 -20.43 -4.34 0.76
CA GLU A 228 -21.86 -4.43 1.02
C GLU A 228 -22.21 -4.94 2.42
N ARG A 229 -21.38 -5.84 2.97
CA ARG A 229 -21.54 -6.31 4.36
C ARG A 229 -21.21 -5.20 5.37
N LEU A 230 -20.15 -4.43 5.13
CA LEU A 230 -19.71 -3.34 6.02
C LEU A 230 -20.58 -2.09 5.89
N ARG A 231 -21.17 -1.87 4.73
CA ARG A 231 -22.02 -0.74 4.37
C ARG A 231 -23.23 -1.25 3.59
N PRO A 232 -24.27 -1.75 4.26
CA PRO A 232 -25.50 -2.18 3.60
C PRO A 232 -26.09 -1.05 2.74
N GLY A 233 -26.43 -1.37 1.48
CA GLY A 233 -26.92 -0.38 0.53
C GLY A 233 -25.81 0.36 -0.24
N ALA A 234 -24.53 -0.03 -0.12
CA ALA A 234 -23.41 0.56 -0.85
C ALA A 234 -23.52 0.51 -2.38
N ALA A 235 -24.27 -0.47 -2.92
CA ALA A 235 -24.47 -0.63 -4.34
C ALA A 235 -25.66 0.21 -4.83
N GLU A 236 -25.51 1.52 -4.88
CA GLU A 236 -26.53 2.43 -5.40
C GLU A 236 -26.47 2.51 -6.94
N PRO A 237 -27.58 2.25 -7.65
CA PRO A 237 -27.63 2.38 -9.11
C PRO A 237 -27.39 3.80 -9.60
N GLY A 238 -26.74 3.92 -10.77
CA GLY A 238 -26.48 5.20 -11.42
C GLY A 238 -26.25 5.04 -12.92
N ASP A 239 -25.74 6.09 -13.56
CA ASP A 239 -25.58 6.14 -15.00
C ASP A 239 -24.13 5.87 -15.43
N ILE A 240 -23.98 5.19 -16.59
CA ILE A 240 -22.72 5.08 -17.30
C ILE A 240 -22.70 6.19 -18.35
N VAL A 241 -21.80 7.15 -18.17
CA VAL A 241 -21.73 8.37 -18.98
C VAL A 241 -20.44 8.37 -19.80
N HIS A 242 -20.53 8.66 -21.10
CA HIS A 242 -19.36 8.85 -21.93
C HIS A 242 -18.70 10.22 -21.64
N VAL A 243 -17.40 10.35 -21.90
CA VAL A 243 -16.63 11.62 -21.68
C VAL A 243 -17.19 12.83 -22.42
N ASP A 244 -18.00 12.63 -23.47
CA ASP A 244 -18.72 13.69 -24.18
C ASP A 244 -20.07 14.08 -23.53
N GLY A 245 -20.47 13.43 -22.45
CA GLY A 245 -21.69 13.69 -21.68
C GLY A 245 -22.90 12.84 -22.06
N ARG A 246 -22.80 11.93 -23.05
CA ARG A 246 -23.91 11.04 -23.42
C ARG A 246 -24.07 9.92 -22.37
N VAL A 247 -25.29 9.65 -21.95
CA VAL A 247 -25.63 8.47 -21.13
C VAL A 247 -25.64 7.23 -22.05
N LEU A 248 -24.82 6.25 -21.74
CA LEU A 248 -24.69 4.99 -22.50
C LEU A 248 -25.45 3.82 -21.88
N GLY A 249 -25.77 3.89 -20.59
CA GLY A 249 -26.43 2.82 -19.87
C GLY A 249 -26.53 3.09 -18.39
N ARG A 250 -26.87 2.05 -17.62
CA ARG A 250 -26.94 2.13 -16.15
C ARG A 250 -26.10 1.04 -15.49
N HIS A 251 -25.67 1.31 -14.28
CA HIS A 251 -24.91 0.37 -13.45
C HIS A 251 -25.60 0.11 -12.11
N GLY A 252 -25.24 -0.99 -11.44
CA GLY A 252 -25.78 -1.38 -10.13
C GLY A 252 -24.95 -0.90 -8.94
N GLY A 253 -24.09 0.11 -9.11
CA GLY A 253 -23.25 0.68 -8.06
C GLY A 253 -21.82 0.95 -8.53
N ILE A 254 -21.28 2.16 -8.22
CA ILE A 254 -19.91 2.57 -8.60
C ILE A 254 -18.83 1.65 -7.99
N ILE A 255 -19.13 1.02 -6.85
CA ILE A 255 -18.23 0.08 -6.16
C ILE A 255 -17.86 -1.14 -7.02
N ASN A 256 -18.58 -1.41 -8.09
CA ASN A 256 -18.30 -2.51 -9.01
C ASN A 256 -17.28 -2.14 -10.11
N TYR A 257 -16.78 -0.91 -10.10
CA TYR A 257 -15.89 -0.38 -11.13
C TYR A 257 -14.58 0.12 -10.55
N THR A 258 -13.54 0.10 -11.38
CA THR A 258 -12.22 0.64 -11.04
C THR A 258 -11.70 1.42 -12.24
N ILE A 259 -11.00 2.53 -12.02
CA ILE A 259 -10.38 3.33 -13.07
C ILE A 259 -9.41 2.45 -13.88
N GLY A 260 -9.47 2.53 -15.21
CA GLY A 260 -8.74 1.69 -16.13
C GLY A 260 -9.45 0.39 -16.52
N GLN A 261 -10.59 0.05 -15.89
CA GLN A 261 -11.36 -1.15 -16.23
C GLN A 261 -11.90 -1.04 -17.67
N ARG A 262 -11.68 -2.12 -18.46
CA ARG A 262 -12.17 -2.27 -19.84
C ARG A 262 -13.29 -3.28 -19.95
N ARG A 263 -13.22 -4.38 -19.19
CA ARG A 263 -14.19 -5.49 -19.28
C ARG A 263 -15.29 -5.36 -18.25
N GLY A 264 -16.49 -5.82 -18.58
CA GLY A 264 -17.61 -5.85 -17.64
C GLY A 264 -18.24 -4.48 -17.37
N ILE A 265 -18.02 -3.48 -18.22
CA ILE A 265 -18.64 -2.15 -18.10
C ILE A 265 -20.16 -2.22 -18.35
N GLY A 266 -20.62 -3.15 -19.20
CA GLY A 266 -22.04 -3.37 -19.42
C GLY A 266 -22.65 -2.50 -20.53
N VAL A 267 -21.82 -1.82 -21.35
CA VAL A 267 -22.27 -1.03 -22.51
C VAL A 267 -21.64 -1.53 -23.80
N ALA A 268 -22.36 -1.46 -24.91
CA ALA A 268 -21.86 -1.73 -26.24
C ALA A 268 -21.39 -0.43 -26.89
N ALA A 269 -20.20 -0.44 -27.49
CA ALA A 269 -19.63 0.68 -28.23
C ALA A 269 -18.85 0.18 -29.44
N ALA A 270 -18.68 1.06 -30.44
CA ALA A 270 -17.92 0.75 -31.66
C ALA A 270 -16.43 0.57 -31.40
N GLU A 271 -15.90 1.25 -30.37
CA GLU A 271 -14.51 1.19 -29.93
C GLU A 271 -14.41 0.81 -28.44
N PRO A 272 -13.24 0.31 -28.00
CA PRO A 272 -13.06 -0.05 -26.61
C PRO A 272 -13.19 1.15 -25.68
N LEU A 273 -14.06 1.04 -24.67
CA LEU A 273 -14.22 2.02 -23.61
C LEU A 273 -13.53 1.56 -22.33
N TYR A 274 -13.09 2.54 -21.57
CA TYR A 274 -12.42 2.38 -20.27
C TYR A 274 -13.10 3.24 -19.24
N VAL A 275 -13.16 2.78 -18.00
CA VAL A 275 -13.57 3.63 -16.87
C VAL A 275 -12.47 4.67 -16.63
N VAL A 276 -12.82 5.95 -16.81
CA VAL A 276 -11.87 7.07 -16.67
C VAL A 276 -12.07 7.87 -15.39
N LYS A 277 -13.30 7.87 -14.85
CA LYS A 277 -13.63 8.53 -13.58
C LYS A 277 -14.79 7.81 -12.89
N LEU A 278 -14.77 7.78 -11.57
CA LEU A 278 -15.91 7.42 -10.72
C LEU A 278 -16.37 8.69 -10.00
N ASP A 279 -17.62 9.09 -10.22
CA ASP A 279 -18.22 10.26 -9.58
C ASP A 279 -19.24 9.79 -8.54
N ALA A 280 -18.82 9.76 -7.28
CA ALA A 280 -19.63 9.26 -6.19
C ALA A 280 -20.84 10.17 -5.89
N GLU A 281 -20.69 11.48 -6.02
CA GLU A 281 -21.76 12.45 -5.73
C GLU A 281 -22.90 12.33 -6.75
N ARG A 282 -22.55 12.17 -8.04
CA ARG A 282 -23.51 12.02 -9.13
C ARG A 282 -23.91 10.57 -9.35
N ARG A 283 -23.22 9.62 -8.72
CA ARG A 283 -23.37 8.17 -8.95
C ARG A 283 -23.11 7.82 -10.42
N GLU A 284 -22.10 8.41 -11.03
CA GLU A 284 -21.76 8.20 -12.42
C GLU A 284 -20.48 7.41 -12.59
N VAL A 285 -20.49 6.47 -13.53
CA VAL A 285 -19.30 5.81 -14.05
C VAL A 285 -18.97 6.48 -15.39
N VAL A 286 -17.95 7.33 -15.41
CA VAL A 286 -17.53 8.01 -16.63
C VAL A 286 -16.60 7.10 -17.41
N VAL A 287 -16.95 6.89 -18.70
CA VAL A 287 -16.19 6.01 -19.61
C VAL A 287 -15.73 6.79 -20.83
N GLY A 288 -14.59 6.39 -21.40
CA GLY A 288 -14.04 7.00 -22.59
C GLY A 288 -12.99 6.13 -23.28
N PRO A 289 -12.47 6.58 -24.44
CA PRO A 289 -11.35 5.96 -25.12
C PRO A 289 -10.07 5.97 -24.25
N ARG A 290 -9.08 5.15 -24.64
CA ARG A 290 -7.87 4.92 -23.82
C ARG A 290 -7.06 6.18 -23.53
N GLU A 291 -7.01 7.13 -24.44
CA GLU A 291 -6.29 8.39 -24.27
C GLU A 291 -6.75 9.21 -23.07
N TRP A 292 -7.99 9.02 -22.61
CA TRP A 292 -8.53 9.67 -21.41
C TRP A 292 -8.02 9.07 -20.10
N LEU A 293 -7.30 7.94 -20.15
CA LEU A 293 -6.65 7.36 -18.99
C LEU A 293 -5.31 8.03 -18.67
N ARG A 294 -4.70 8.69 -19.65
CA ARG A 294 -3.34 9.21 -19.51
C ARG A 294 -3.28 10.39 -18.55
N THR A 295 -2.57 10.18 -17.45
CA THR A 295 -2.37 11.17 -16.39
C THR A 295 -0.90 11.57 -16.32
N ARG A 296 -0.62 12.88 -16.28
CA ARG A 296 0.72 13.42 -16.07
C ARG A 296 0.86 14.12 -14.72
N HIS A 297 -0.21 14.70 -14.21
CA HIS A 297 -0.21 15.49 -12.97
C HIS A 297 -1.01 14.78 -11.91
N ILE A 298 -0.40 14.57 -10.76
CA ILE A 298 -0.97 13.84 -9.63
C ILE A 298 -0.89 14.75 -8.41
N GLU A 299 -2.02 15.10 -7.82
CA GLU A 299 -2.08 15.79 -6.54
C GLU A 299 -2.04 14.79 -5.39
N LEU A 300 -1.25 15.09 -4.38
CA LEU A 300 -1.08 14.24 -3.20
C LEU A 300 -1.72 14.85 -1.96
N ARG A 301 -2.24 13.99 -1.10
CA ARG A 301 -2.64 14.31 0.28
C ARG A 301 -1.87 13.43 1.26
N ASP A 302 -1.81 13.87 2.52
CA ASP A 302 -1.20 13.13 3.64
C ASP A 302 0.22 12.62 3.31
N VAL A 303 1.07 13.53 2.79
CA VAL A 303 2.42 13.18 2.35
C VAL A 303 3.32 12.91 3.57
N ASN A 304 3.97 11.75 3.56
CA ASN A 304 5.09 11.43 4.43
C ASN A 304 6.40 11.62 3.66
N TRP A 305 7.36 12.35 4.26
CA TRP A 305 8.63 12.66 3.62
C TRP A 305 9.82 12.15 4.42
N LEU A 306 10.67 11.36 3.78
CA LEU A 306 11.87 10.73 4.35
C LEU A 306 13.16 11.22 3.68
N GLY A 307 13.08 12.20 2.77
CA GLY A 307 14.25 12.84 2.17
C GLY A 307 15.12 13.56 3.22
N ASP A 308 16.39 13.77 2.94
CA ASP A 308 17.32 14.37 3.93
C ASP A 308 17.05 15.86 4.16
N GLU A 309 16.61 16.59 3.14
CA GLU A 309 16.18 17.97 3.25
C GLU A 309 14.70 18.07 3.65
N PRO A 310 14.28 19.07 4.42
CA PRO A 310 12.87 19.31 4.71
C PRO A 310 12.04 19.47 3.43
N LEU A 311 10.78 19.00 3.46
CA LEU A 311 9.91 19.05 2.29
C LEU A 311 9.58 20.50 1.88
N GLU A 312 9.43 21.40 2.85
CA GLU A 312 9.21 22.84 2.67
C GLU A 312 10.33 23.54 1.94
N ASP A 313 11.57 23.07 2.06
CA ASP A 313 12.74 23.65 1.37
C ASP A 313 12.72 23.36 -0.14
N LEU A 314 11.84 22.46 -0.61
CA LEU A 314 11.62 22.18 -2.02
C LEU A 314 10.67 23.18 -2.70
N ALA A 315 10.04 24.07 -1.93
CA ALA A 315 9.09 25.02 -2.46
C ALA A 315 9.70 25.89 -3.58
N GLY A 316 9.03 25.96 -4.71
CA GLY A 316 9.41 26.78 -5.85
C GLY A 316 10.56 26.25 -6.75
N ARG A 317 11.24 25.14 -6.38
CA ARG A 317 12.36 24.60 -7.20
C ARG A 317 12.12 23.21 -7.77
N GLY A 318 11.18 22.46 -7.20
CA GLY A 318 10.95 21.07 -7.55
C GLY A 318 12.11 20.14 -7.15
N LYS A 319 11.87 18.83 -7.25
CA LYS A 319 12.87 17.80 -7.04
C LYS A 319 12.65 16.63 -7.99
N ASP A 320 13.67 16.25 -8.70
CA ASP A 320 13.64 15.05 -9.54
C ASP A 320 13.60 13.80 -8.64
N VAL A 321 12.69 12.91 -8.97
CA VAL A 321 12.40 11.68 -8.23
C VAL A 321 12.04 10.56 -9.20
N LEU A 322 12.01 9.34 -8.71
CA LEU A 322 11.35 8.22 -9.36
C LEU A 322 10.00 8.00 -8.65
N ALA A 323 8.92 7.89 -9.40
CA ALA A 323 7.58 7.67 -8.86
C ALA A 323 7.07 6.26 -9.17
N ARG A 324 6.39 5.63 -8.20
CA ARG A 324 5.68 4.36 -8.37
C ARG A 324 4.22 4.58 -7.99
N ILE A 325 3.32 4.38 -8.94
CA ILE A 325 1.90 4.74 -8.83
C ILE A 325 1.03 3.56 -8.37
N ARG A 326 1.52 2.34 -8.53
CA ARG A 326 0.84 1.10 -8.12
C ARG A 326 1.86 0.14 -7.53
N SER A 327 1.40 -0.75 -6.67
CA SER A 327 2.27 -1.76 -6.06
C SER A 327 2.96 -2.68 -7.07
N SER A 328 2.32 -2.95 -8.21
CA SER A 328 2.87 -3.74 -9.33
C SER A 328 3.49 -2.89 -10.45
N GLY A 329 3.48 -1.55 -10.32
CA GLY A 329 4.02 -0.64 -11.32
C GLY A 329 5.56 -0.57 -11.30
N SER A 330 6.15 -0.15 -12.43
CA SER A 330 7.56 0.22 -12.51
C SER A 330 7.81 1.60 -11.93
N LEU A 331 9.07 1.87 -11.57
CA LEU A 331 9.55 3.21 -11.28
C LEU A 331 9.62 4.01 -12.58
N GLN A 332 9.18 5.27 -12.55
CA GLN A 332 9.28 6.18 -13.69
C GLN A 332 9.79 7.56 -13.26
N PRO A 333 10.52 8.27 -14.13
CA PRO A 333 10.98 9.63 -13.84
C PRO A 333 9.81 10.57 -13.59
N ALA A 334 9.95 11.42 -12.57
CA ALA A 334 8.95 12.40 -12.19
C ALA A 334 9.61 13.59 -11.47
N THR A 335 8.88 14.68 -11.37
CA THR A 335 9.29 15.85 -10.58
C THR A 335 8.28 16.07 -9.45
N LEU A 336 8.76 16.10 -8.21
CA LEU A 336 7.98 16.49 -7.03
C LEU A 336 7.97 18.01 -6.93
N LEU A 337 6.80 18.59 -6.81
CA LEU A 337 6.56 20.03 -6.70
C LEU A 337 5.84 20.33 -5.39
N VAL A 338 6.36 21.29 -4.64
CA VAL A 338 5.72 21.82 -3.42
C VAL A 338 5.19 23.20 -3.75
N GLU A 339 3.86 23.34 -3.82
CA GLU A 339 3.16 24.54 -4.22
C GLU A 339 2.27 25.07 -3.08
N PRO A 340 1.88 26.34 -3.09
CA PRO A 340 0.94 26.85 -2.09
C PRO A 340 -0.41 26.12 -2.05
N SER A 341 -0.81 25.51 -3.19
CA SER A 341 -2.04 24.71 -3.33
C SER A 341 -1.91 23.29 -2.78
N GLY A 342 -0.68 22.81 -2.55
CA GLY A 342 -0.41 21.45 -2.11
C GLY A 342 0.82 20.82 -2.78
N ILE A 343 0.88 19.50 -2.72
CA ILE A 343 1.98 18.72 -3.27
C ILE A 343 1.53 18.04 -4.54
N ARG A 344 2.31 18.23 -5.61
CA ARG A 344 2.06 17.65 -6.93
C ARG A 344 3.25 16.83 -7.40
N VAL A 345 2.98 15.77 -8.13
CA VAL A 345 3.98 14.97 -8.85
C VAL A 345 3.68 15.02 -10.34
N ASP A 346 4.64 15.49 -11.11
CA ASP A 346 4.57 15.54 -12.57
C ASP A 346 5.35 14.37 -13.16
N LEU A 347 4.64 13.42 -13.79
CA LEU A 347 5.23 12.25 -14.43
C LEU A 347 5.80 12.63 -15.81
N ALA A 348 7.03 12.23 -16.10
CA ALA A 348 7.70 12.59 -17.36
C ALA A 348 6.93 12.08 -18.58
N GLU A 349 6.51 10.80 -18.56
CA GLU A 349 5.78 10.18 -19.67
C GLU A 349 4.27 10.06 -19.42
N GLY A 350 3.85 10.21 -18.17
CA GLY A 350 2.49 9.94 -17.72
C GLY A 350 2.20 8.44 -17.53
N GLU A 351 1.07 8.14 -16.92
CA GLU A 351 0.62 6.78 -16.58
C GLU A 351 -0.85 6.61 -16.91
N ASP A 352 -1.24 5.45 -17.46
CA ASP A 352 -2.64 5.16 -17.77
C ASP A 352 -3.38 4.64 -16.51
N GLY A 353 -4.59 5.14 -16.24
CA GLY A 353 -5.48 4.62 -15.20
C GLY A 353 -4.96 4.88 -13.77
N VAL A 354 -4.37 6.02 -13.53
CA VAL A 354 -4.04 6.49 -12.18
C VAL A 354 -5.33 6.74 -11.40
N SER A 355 -5.43 6.18 -10.20
CA SER A 355 -6.67 6.18 -9.42
C SER A 355 -6.50 6.92 -8.10
N PRO A 356 -7.42 7.83 -7.73
CA PRO A 356 -7.51 8.36 -6.38
C PRO A 356 -7.60 7.24 -5.33
N GLY A 357 -7.01 7.46 -4.16
CA GLY A 357 -6.94 6.46 -3.10
C GLY A 357 -5.78 5.47 -3.21
N GLN A 358 -5.11 5.36 -4.37
CA GLN A 358 -3.82 4.69 -4.51
C GLN A 358 -2.71 5.55 -3.91
N ALA A 359 -1.54 4.96 -3.68
CA ALA A 359 -0.36 5.71 -3.27
C ALA A 359 0.50 6.09 -4.49
N CYS A 360 1.07 7.31 -4.43
CA CYS A 360 2.21 7.69 -5.25
C CYS A 360 3.45 7.68 -4.34
N VAL A 361 4.32 6.71 -4.55
CA VAL A 361 5.49 6.46 -3.73
C VAL A 361 6.74 6.96 -4.44
N LEU A 362 7.58 7.70 -3.74
CA LEU A 362 8.70 8.45 -4.28
C LEU A 362 10.02 7.82 -3.89
N TYR A 363 10.95 7.75 -4.85
CA TYR A 363 12.26 7.16 -4.67
C TYR A 363 13.35 8.06 -5.27
N ALA A 364 14.58 7.87 -4.81
CA ALA A 364 15.79 8.37 -5.47
C ALA A 364 16.81 7.26 -5.59
N GLY A 365 17.53 7.23 -6.71
CA GLY A 365 18.67 6.33 -6.88
C GLY A 365 19.90 6.84 -6.14
N ASP A 366 20.63 5.95 -5.46
CA ASP A 366 21.97 6.18 -4.95
C ASP A 366 22.83 4.92 -5.15
N GLU A 367 24.06 4.91 -4.62
CA GLU A 367 24.99 3.78 -4.76
C GLU A 367 24.47 2.46 -4.10
N ARG A 368 23.50 2.56 -3.19
CA ARG A 368 22.89 1.42 -2.50
C ARG A 368 21.60 0.92 -3.19
N GLY A 369 21.11 1.65 -4.19
CA GLY A 369 19.91 1.33 -4.96
C GLY A 369 18.83 2.39 -4.86
N GLU A 370 17.57 2.01 -5.06
CA GLU A 370 16.44 2.94 -4.99
C GLU A 370 15.99 3.16 -3.55
N ARG A 371 16.36 4.31 -3.01
CA ARG A 371 15.98 4.78 -1.67
C ARG A 371 14.55 5.30 -1.68
N LEU A 372 13.74 4.86 -0.72
CA LEU A 372 12.41 5.38 -0.48
C LEU A 372 12.49 6.79 0.13
N LEU A 373 11.94 7.77 -0.57
CA LEU A 373 11.82 9.16 -0.10
C LEU A 373 10.48 9.44 0.60
N GLY A 374 9.55 8.48 0.57
CA GLY A 374 8.21 8.64 1.11
C GLY A 374 7.14 8.59 0.04
N GLY A 375 6.11 9.39 0.16
CA GLY A 375 4.99 9.44 -0.78
C GLY A 375 3.73 10.00 -0.16
N GLY A 376 2.63 9.95 -0.91
CA GLY A 376 1.32 10.41 -0.44
C GLY A 376 0.19 9.64 -1.10
N TRP A 377 -1.01 9.85 -0.61
CA TRP A 377 -2.20 9.33 -1.24
C TRP A 377 -2.58 10.19 -2.45
N ILE A 378 -2.89 9.57 -3.56
CA ILE A 378 -3.39 10.25 -4.75
C ILE A 378 -4.76 10.84 -4.41
N ARG A 379 -4.85 12.17 -4.43
CA ARG A 379 -6.06 12.93 -4.15
C ARG A 379 -6.91 13.11 -5.39
N SER A 380 -6.27 13.58 -6.46
CA SER A 380 -6.90 13.83 -7.74
C SER A 380 -5.90 13.62 -8.86
N THR A 381 -6.46 13.39 -10.06
CA THR A 381 -5.71 13.19 -11.28
C THR A 381 -6.36 14.03 -12.38
N GLU A 382 -5.57 14.74 -13.18
CA GLU A 382 -6.07 15.35 -14.39
C GLU A 382 -5.62 14.51 -15.60
N ALA A 383 -6.59 13.94 -16.31
CA ALA A 383 -6.33 13.36 -17.62
C ALA A 383 -5.88 14.47 -18.58
N ALA A 384 -4.80 14.24 -19.32
CA ALA A 384 -4.27 15.21 -20.29
C ALA A 384 -5.36 15.69 -21.28
N ALA A 385 -6.22 14.78 -21.73
CA ALA A 385 -7.35 15.07 -22.62
C ALA A 385 -8.44 15.97 -22.00
N MET A 386 -8.60 15.98 -20.66
CA MET A 386 -9.57 16.89 -20.01
C MET A 386 -9.14 18.34 -20.05
N ARG A 387 -7.85 18.65 -19.95
CA ARG A 387 -7.32 20.02 -20.08
C ARG A 387 -7.51 20.56 -21.49
N ASP A 388 -7.25 19.75 -22.50
CA ASP A 388 -7.37 20.17 -23.91
C ASP A 388 -8.84 20.33 -24.33
N GLY A 389 -9.74 19.45 -23.87
CA GLY A 389 -11.16 19.53 -24.14
C GLY A 389 -11.88 20.70 -23.45
N HIS A 390 -11.42 21.15 -22.29
CA HIS A 390 -11.97 22.34 -21.63
C HIS A 390 -11.57 23.64 -22.35
N ARG A 391 -10.35 23.73 -22.89
CA ARG A 391 -9.94 24.85 -23.74
C ARG A 391 -10.73 24.90 -25.05
N ALA A 392 -11.02 23.75 -25.67
CA ALA A 392 -11.79 23.70 -26.92
C ALA A 392 -13.25 24.15 -26.76
N ARG A 393 -13.92 23.87 -25.60
CA ARG A 393 -15.30 24.28 -25.36
C ARG A 393 -15.44 25.77 -25.01
N HIS A 394 -14.42 26.41 -24.44
CA HIS A 394 -14.44 27.87 -24.21
C HIS A 394 -14.14 28.68 -25.48
N VAL A 395 -13.59 28.10 -26.54
CA VAL A 395 -13.33 28.77 -27.84
C VAL A 395 -14.53 28.60 -28.80
N ALA A 396 -15.42 27.63 -28.58
CA ALA A 396 -16.54 27.30 -29.49
C ALA A 396 -17.89 27.94 -29.15
N ALA A 397 -17.99 28.73 -28.09
CA ALA A 397 -19.20 29.50 -27.77
C ALA A 397 -19.15 30.91 -28.39
N GLY A 398 -19.19 30.98 -29.71
CA GLY A 398 -19.53 32.21 -30.42
C GLY A 398 -21.03 32.53 -30.27
N PRO A 399 -21.45 33.80 -30.44
CA PRO A 399 -22.81 34.20 -30.07
C PRO A 399 -23.87 33.54 -30.99
N VAL A 400 -24.88 32.98 -30.33
CA VAL A 400 -26.09 32.47 -31.00
C VAL A 400 -26.83 33.65 -31.67
N PRO A 401 -27.16 33.61 -32.98
CA PRO A 401 -27.96 34.65 -33.59
C PRO A 401 -29.41 34.59 -33.07
N LEU A 402 -29.90 35.71 -32.62
CA LEU A 402 -31.34 35.90 -32.29
C LEU A 402 -32.18 35.65 -33.54
N ALA A 403 -33.03 34.66 -33.51
CA ALA A 403 -34.04 34.39 -34.52
C ALA A 403 -35.08 35.49 -34.50
N ALA A 404 -35.27 36.17 -35.62
CA ALA A 404 -36.35 37.11 -35.84
C ALA A 404 -37.71 36.40 -35.88
N GLY A 405 -38.66 36.83 -35.05
CA GLY A 405 -40.01 36.32 -35.07
C GLY A 405 -40.81 36.73 -36.31
N PRO A 406 -41.82 35.97 -36.70
CA PRO A 406 -42.62 36.25 -37.87
C PRO A 406 -43.63 37.41 -37.61
N ARG A 407 -43.89 38.20 -38.64
CA ARG A 407 -44.92 39.22 -38.69
C ARG A 407 -46.34 38.59 -38.78
#